data_487754c50e8ede40aabd23095760d753
#
_entry.id   487754c50e8ede40aabd23095760d753
#
_cell.length_a   1.000
_cell.length_b   1.000
_cell.length_c   1.000
_cell.angle_alpha   90.00
_cell.angle_beta   90.00
_cell.angle_gamma   90.00
#
_symmetry.space_group_name_H-M   'P 1'
#
loop_
_entity.id
_entity.type
_entity.pdbx_description
1 polymer ?
#
loop_
_entity_poly.entity_id
_entity_poly.type
_entity_poly.pdbx_seq_one_letter_code
_entity_poly.pdbx_strand_id
1 'polypeptide(L)'
;MWGIVPAAGIGSRIQPLAFSKELLPVGSRFDGEAERPRAVSEYLVERMLRAGANKVCFVISPGKSDIVEYFGGAIGRAHVCYAVQQRPAGLCDALFRAVPFIAPQEEVLVGLPDTVWFPEDGFCHLGVGLSFLLFQVEQPHLFDVVMTDEGGSVQEIQVKPREPKSDWIWGAFKLNGRILSDLHELWLIRSRQDEYVGTLVNAWLARGGRARGVRAGEAYVDVGTLHGYRHAIQLLASRMPPTAAPDAIIH
;
A
#
# COMPACT_ATOMS: atom_id res chain seq x y z
N MET A 1 -10.13 -6.43 11.82
CA MET A 1 -9.72 -5.91 10.50
C MET A 1 -8.22 -6.06 10.35
N TRP A 2 -7.77 -6.51 9.18
CA TRP A 2 -6.37 -6.70 8.83
C TRP A 2 -5.82 -5.56 7.98
N GLY A 3 -4.53 -5.25 8.15
CA GLY A 3 -3.72 -4.54 7.17
C GLY A 3 -2.72 -5.51 6.54
N ILE A 4 -2.62 -5.59 5.22
CA ILE A 4 -1.56 -6.32 4.51
C ILE A 4 -0.58 -5.31 3.93
N VAL A 5 0.69 -5.45 4.30
CA VAL A 5 1.80 -4.59 3.87
C VAL A 5 2.78 -5.41 3.03
N PRO A 6 2.69 -5.37 1.69
CA PRO A 6 3.55 -6.14 0.78
C PRO A 6 4.94 -5.52 0.68
N ALA A 7 5.83 -5.92 1.56
CA ALA A 7 7.18 -5.37 1.73
C ALA A 7 8.31 -6.27 1.16
N ALA A 8 7.98 -7.31 0.37
CA ALA A 8 8.98 -8.27 -0.13
C ALA A 8 9.76 -7.79 -1.36
N GLY A 9 9.35 -6.68 -2.00
CA GLY A 9 9.97 -6.19 -3.23
C GLY A 9 11.42 -5.72 -3.05
N ILE A 10 12.30 -5.97 -4.03
CA ILE A 10 13.73 -5.65 -3.98
C ILE A 10 14.00 -4.13 -4.04
N GLY A 11 13.12 -3.37 -4.71
CA GLY A 11 13.28 -1.92 -4.84
C GLY A 11 14.45 -1.49 -5.73
N SER A 12 14.73 -2.19 -6.81
CA SER A 12 15.90 -2.00 -7.69
C SER A 12 16.08 -0.57 -8.21
N ARG A 13 15.00 0.20 -8.34
CA ARG A 13 15.03 1.59 -8.85
C ARG A 13 15.65 2.62 -7.89
N ILE A 14 15.71 2.30 -6.59
CA ILE A 14 16.26 3.18 -5.55
C ILE A 14 17.53 2.61 -4.89
N GLN A 15 17.95 1.41 -5.26
CA GLN A 15 19.17 0.80 -4.76
C GLN A 15 20.45 1.52 -5.29
N PRO A 16 21.61 1.46 -4.57
CA PRO A 16 21.86 0.66 -3.36
C PRO A 16 21.42 1.37 -2.06
N LEU A 17 20.81 0.62 -1.16
CA LEU A 17 20.46 1.06 0.19
C LEU A 17 21.05 0.09 1.22
N ALA A 18 21.44 0.60 2.39
CA ALA A 18 21.95 -0.22 3.49
C ALA A 18 20.85 -0.93 4.29
N PHE A 19 19.58 -0.69 3.95
CA PHE A 19 18.38 -1.19 4.65
C PHE A 19 17.22 -1.33 3.66
N SER A 20 16.13 -1.92 4.11
CA SER A 20 14.91 -2.07 3.30
C SER A 20 14.32 -0.71 2.90
N LYS A 21 13.95 -0.56 1.63
CA LYS A 21 13.39 0.69 1.08
C LYS A 21 12.14 1.18 1.85
N GLU A 22 11.42 0.28 2.44
CA GLU A 22 10.24 0.53 3.28
C GLU A 22 10.58 1.31 4.55
N LEU A 23 11.87 1.32 4.93
CA LEU A 23 12.40 2.07 6.08
C LEU A 23 13.07 3.38 5.69
N LEU A 24 12.98 3.81 4.42
CA LEU A 24 13.50 5.11 3.99
C LEU A 24 12.90 6.23 4.87
N PRO A 25 13.75 7.08 5.48
CA PRO A 25 13.28 8.19 6.30
C PRO A 25 12.69 9.28 5.41
N VAL A 26 11.36 9.48 5.50
CA VAL A 26 10.62 10.50 4.76
C VAL A 26 9.81 11.33 5.75
N GLY A 27 10.25 12.56 5.98
CA GLY A 27 9.66 13.40 7.03
C GLY A 27 10.03 12.94 8.44
N SER A 28 9.27 13.41 9.41
CA SER A 28 9.53 13.18 10.83
C SER A 28 8.24 12.93 11.62
N ARG A 29 8.40 12.49 12.86
CA ARG A 29 7.34 12.39 13.87
C ARG A 29 7.89 12.79 15.23
N PHE A 30 7.05 13.30 16.09
CA PHE A 30 7.38 13.54 17.50
C PHE A 30 7.03 12.31 18.33
N ASP A 31 7.98 11.78 19.10
CA ASP A 31 7.79 10.57 19.93
C ASP A 31 7.34 10.84 21.36
N GLY A 32 7.11 12.12 21.70
CA GLY A 32 6.78 12.61 23.03
C GLY A 32 7.95 13.32 23.72
N GLU A 33 9.20 13.10 23.25
CA GLU A 33 10.41 13.70 23.81
C GLU A 33 11.19 14.49 22.75
N ALA A 34 11.29 13.96 21.53
CA ALA A 34 12.06 14.56 20.45
C ALA A 34 11.45 14.29 19.07
N GLU A 35 11.86 15.08 18.10
CA GLU A 35 11.59 14.82 16.70
C GLU A 35 12.47 13.67 16.19
N ARG A 36 11.86 12.67 15.54
CA ARG A 36 12.52 11.47 15.01
C ARG A 36 12.24 11.31 13.52
N PRO A 37 13.18 10.76 12.76
CA PRO A 37 12.91 10.36 11.38
C PRO A 37 11.73 9.39 11.32
N ARG A 38 10.91 9.50 10.27
CA ARG A 38 9.76 8.64 10.04
C ARG A 38 9.98 7.77 8.83
N ALA A 39 9.85 6.44 8.97
CA ALA A 39 9.95 5.51 7.85
C ALA A 39 8.74 5.66 6.91
N VAL A 40 8.97 5.53 5.60
CA VAL A 40 7.89 5.68 4.60
C VAL A 40 6.74 4.71 4.83
N SER A 41 7.00 3.48 5.25
CA SER A 41 5.97 2.49 5.53
C SER A 41 5.10 2.82 6.75
N GLU A 42 5.56 3.64 7.69
CA GLU A 42 4.73 4.08 8.82
C GLU A 42 3.50 4.89 8.36
N TYR A 43 3.60 5.63 7.26
CA TYR A 43 2.45 6.38 6.73
C TYR A 43 1.30 5.44 6.33
N LEU A 44 1.61 4.33 5.66
CA LEU A 44 0.60 3.34 5.32
C LEU A 44 0.02 2.67 6.58
N VAL A 45 0.89 2.22 7.49
CA VAL A 45 0.47 1.53 8.72
C VAL A 45 -0.44 2.42 9.55
N GLU A 46 -0.10 3.70 9.76
CA GLU A 46 -0.95 4.63 10.50
C GLU A 46 -2.33 4.81 9.86
N ARG A 47 -2.39 4.90 8.52
CA ARG A 47 -3.67 4.99 7.80
C ARG A 47 -4.52 3.73 7.96
N MET A 48 -3.89 2.56 7.99
CA MET A 48 -4.58 1.29 8.30
C MET A 48 -5.10 1.27 9.73
N LEU A 49 -4.30 1.70 10.71
CA LEU A 49 -4.71 1.79 12.11
C LEU A 49 -5.85 2.81 12.30
N ARG A 50 -5.78 3.96 11.65
CA ARG A 50 -6.82 5.00 11.64
C ARG A 50 -8.14 4.46 11.08
N ALA A 51 -8.09 3.59 10.09
CA ALA A 51 -9.27 2.92 9.52
C ALA A 51 -9.76 1.71 10.35
N GLY A 52 -9.12 1.42 11.50
CA GLY A 52 -9.55 0.39 12.43
C GLY A 52 -8.85 -0.96 12.29
N ALA A 53 -7.74 -1.04 11.54
CA ALA A 53 -6.93 -2.26 11.54
C ALA A 53 -6.34 -2.50 12.94
N ASN A 54 -6.52 -3.72 13.45
CA ASN A 54 -5.98 -4.17 14.73
C ASN A 54 -5.04 -5.38 14.58
N LYS A 55 -4.78 -5.78 13.35
CA LYS A 55 -3.81 -6.80 12.95
C LYS A 55 -3.12 -6.31 11.68
N VAL A 56 -1.79 -6.40 11.63
CA VAL A 56 -0.99 -6.01 10.46
C VAL A 56 -0.09 -7.16 10.08
N CYS A 57 -0.17 -7.59 8.83
CA CYS A 57 0.71 -8.61 8.26
C CYS A 57 1.69 -7.96 7.30
N PHE A 58 2.96 -7.91 7.67
CA PHE A 58 4.03 -7.57 6.72
C PHE A 58 4.41 -8.82 5.93
N VAL A 59 4.38 -8.71 4.62
CA VAL A 59 4.91 -9.76 3.74
C VAL A 59 6.31 -9.35 3.31
N ILE A 60 7.32 -10.03 3.81
CA ILE A 60 8.73 -9.69 3.64
C ILE A 60 9.48 -10.76 2.83
N SER A 61 10.62 -10.41 2.23
CA SER A 61 11.58 -11.38 1.72
C SER A 61 12.59 -11.79 2.81
N PRO A 62 13.29 -12.92 2.68
CA PRO A 62 14.23 -13.41 3.72
C PRO A 62 15.32 -12.43 4.14
N GLY A 63 15.73 -11.51 3.26
CA GLY A 63 16.76 -10.50 3.56
C GLY A 63 16.28 -9.22 4.24
N LYS A 64 15.01 -9.16 4.69
CA LYS A 64 14.38 -7.95 5.26
C LYS A 64 14.08 -8.08 6.75
N SER A 65 15.02 -8.64 7.54
CA SER A 65 14.90 -8.73 9.00
C SER A 65 14.84 -7.36 9.69
N ASP A 66 15.41 -6.34 9.09
CA ASP A 66 15.36 -4.96 9.55
C ASP A 66 13.92 -4.42 9.70
N ILE A 67 12.98 -4.86 8.87
CA ILE A 67 11.55 -4.54 9.02
C ILE A 67 11.00 -5.18 10.31
N VAL A 68 11.41 -6.42 10.62
CA VAL A 68 11.01 -7.12 11.86
C VAL A 68 11.57 -6.40 13.08
N GLU A 69 12.82 -6.00 13.03
CA GLU A 69 13.49 -5.24 14.10
C GLU A 69 12.84 -3.87 14.31
N TYR A 70 12.44 -3.19 13.23
CA TYR A 70 11.85 -1.87 13.28
C TYR A 70 10.43 -1.87 13.87
N PHE A 71 9.55 -2.76 13.40
CA PHE A 71 8.14 -2.77 13.78
C PHE A 71 7.80 -3.69 14.96
N GLY A 72 8.63 -4.68 15.23
CA GLY A 72 8.41 -5.63 16.32
C GLY A 72 7.11 -6.43 16.19
N GLY A 73 6.53 -6.81 17.32
CA GLY A 73 5.30 -7.62 17.40
C GLY A 73 4.01 -6.83 17.57
N ALA A 74 4.10 -5.48 17.75
CA ALA A 74 2.92 -4.64 17.97
C ALA A 74 3.20 -3.19 17.55
N ILE A 75 2.17 -2.51 17.03
CA ILE A 75 2.19 -1.08 16.71
C ILE A 75 0.95 -0.46 17.35
N GLY A 76 1.14 0.34 18.41
CA GLY A 76 0.04 0.84 19.21
C GLY A 76 -0.79 -0.32 19.80
N ARG A 77 -2.06 -0.45 19.39
CA ARG A 77 -2.96 -1.54 19.82
C ARG A 77 -3.05 -2.68 18.80
N ALA A 78 -2.38 -2.58 17.67
CA ALA A 78 -2.42 -3.61 16.64
C ALA A 78 -1.34 -4.66 16.83
N HIS A 79 -1.70 -5.93 16.65
CA HIS A 79 -0.76 -7.04 16.59
C HIS A 79 -0.10 -7.09 15.22
N VAL A 80 1.20 -7.35 15.19
CA VAL A 80 1.98 -7.50 13.97
C VAL A 80 2.39 -8.95 13.77
N CYS A 81 2.24 -9.44 12.55
CA CYS A 81 2.79 -10.71 12.13
C CYS A 81 3.54 -10.56 10.81
N TYR A 82 4.36 -11.55 10.49
CA TYR A 82 5.21 -11.56 9.30
C TYR A 82 4.99 -12.83 8.49
N ALA A 83 4.71 -12.66 7.20
CA ALA A 83 4.69 -13.74 6.23
C ALA A 83 5.89 -13.61 5.29
N VAL A 84 6.45 -14.72 4.83
CA VAL A 84 7.65 -14.71 4.01
C VAL A 84 7.33 -15.07 2.56
N GLN A 85 7.66 -14.16 1.64
CA GLN A 85 7.75 -14.43 0.23
C GLN A 85 9.18 -14.86 -0.10
N GLN A 86 9.42 -16.14 -0.27
CA GLN A 86 10.76 -16.72 -0.47
C GLN A 86 11.47 -16.25 -1.73
N ARG A 87 10.71 -16.00 -2.79
CA ARG A 87 11.22 -15.53 -4.09
C ARG A 87 10.33 -14.40 -4.60
N PRO A 88 10.89 -13.37 -5.24
CA PRO A 88 10.10 -12.33 -5.88
C PRO A 88 9.19 -12.94 -6.96
N ALA A 89 7.89 -12.91 -6.74
CA ALA A 89 6.88 -13.48 -7.65
C ALA A 89 5.67 -12.52 -7.84
N GLY A 90 5.93 -11.22 -7.73
CA GLY A 90 4.93 -10.19 -7.91
C GLY A 90 4.07 -9.91 -6.67
N LEU A 91 3.17 -8.93 -6.83
CA LEU A 91 2.32 -8.44 -5.74
C LEU A 91 1.24 -9.45 -5.36
N CYS A 92 0.67 -10.20 -6.33
CA CYS A 92 -0.33 -11.23 -6.05
C CYS A 92 0.21 -12.31 -5.12
N ASP A 93 1.41 -12.87 -5.40
CA ASP A 93 2.03 -13.85 -4.51
C ASP A 93 2.28 -13.29 -3.11
N ALA A 94 2.73 -12.03 -3.01
CA ALA A 94 2.93 -11.38 -1.72
C ALA A 94 1.61 -11.30 -0.92
N LEU A 95 0.52 -10.83 -1.52
CA LEU A 95 -0.78 -10.72 -0.87
C LEU A 95 -1.30 -12.07 -0.38
N PHE A 96 -1.15 -13.11 -1.20
CA PHE A 96 -1.68 -14.44 -0.88
C PHE A 96 -0.87 -15.18 0.20
N ARG A 97 0.32 -14.70 0.59
CA ARG A 97 1.02 -15.19 1.79
C ARG A 97 0.25 -14.88 3.09
N ALA A 98 -0.62 -13.87 3.08
CA ALA A 98 -1.44 -13.52 4.23
C ALA A 98 -2.76 -14.31 4.32
N VAL A 99 -3.22 -14.97 3.24
CA VAL A 99 -4.50 -15.71 3.20
C VAL A 99 -4.69 -16.68 4.37
N PRO A 100 -3.68 -17.48 4.80
CA PRO A 100 -3.87 -18.45 5.88
C PRO A 100 -4.23 -17.83 7.24
N PHE A 101 -4.01 -16.52 7.42
CA PHE A 101 -4.27 -15.82 8.69
C PHE A 101 -5.63 -15.14 8.74
N ILE A 102 -6.32 -15.01 7.60
CA ILE A 102 -7.48 -14.14 7.43
C ILE A 102 -8.76 -14.96 7.27
N ALA A 103 -9.70 -14.77 8.19
CA ALA A 103 -11.00 -15.42 8.08
C ALA A 103 -11.88 -14.76 7.01
N PRO A 104 -12.80 -15.51 6.35
CA PRO A 104 -13.61 -15.01 5.24
C PRO A 104 -14.42 -13.74 5.53
N GLN A 105 -14.85 -13.54 6.78
CA GLN A 105 -15.64 -12.38 7.21
C GLN A 105 -14.81 -11.18 7.64
N GLU A 106 -13.48 -11.31 7.74
CA GLU A 106 -12.62 -10.22 8.17
C GLU A 106 -12.40 -9.23 7.03
N GLU A 107 -12.44 -7.95 7.35
CA GLU A 107 -12.07 -6.88 6.43
C GLU A 107 -10.56 -6.75 6.32
N VAL A 108 -10.08 -6.45 5.14
CA VAL A 108 -8.66 -6.38 4.79
C VAL A 108 -8.38 -5.07 4.07
N LEU A 109 -7.39 -4.33 4.54
CA LEU A 109 -6.83 -3.15 3.93
C LEU A 109 -5.49 -3.50 3.28
N VAL A 110 -5.26 -3.03 2.07
CA VAL A 110 -4.01 -3.25 1.33
C VAL A 110 -3.51 -1.93 0.78
N GLY A 111 -2.22 -1.68 0.93
CA GLY A 111 -1.53 -0.54 0.32
C GLY A 111 -0.05 -0.84 0.11
N LEU A 112 0.64 0.02 -0.62
CA LEU A 112 2.07 -0.16 -0.92
C LEU A 112 2.91 0.60 0.13
N PRO A 113 3.88 -0.07 0.79
CA PRO A 113 4.63 0.50 1.91
C PRO A 113 5.68 1.55 1.51
N ASP A 114 5.95 1.70 0.24
CA ASP A 114 6.87 2.68 -0.34
C ASP A 114 6.15 3.84 -1.00
N THR A 115 4.96 4.20 -0.49
CA THR A 115 4.16 5.31 -1.01
C THR A 115 3.71 6.26 0.09
N VAL A 116 3.61 7.54 -0.25
CA VAL A 116 2.99 8.58 0.58
C VAL A 116 1.79 9.13 -0.17
N TRP A 117 0.64 9.20 0.48
CA TRP A 117 -0.58 9.67 -0.13
C TRP A 117 -1.53 10.35 0.86
N PHE A 118 -2.45 11.17 0.37
CA PHE A 118 -3.48 11.87 1.11
C PHE A 118 -4.84 11.66 0.43
N PRO A 119 -5.97 11.77 1.18
CA PRO A 119 -6.05 12.14 2.59
C PRO A 119 -5.64 10.98 3.52
N GLU A 120 -5.29 11.28 4.77
CA GLU A 120 -4.85 10.26 5.73
C GLU A 120 -5.94 9.27 6.12
N ASP A 121 -7.20 9.65 6.02
CA ASP A 121 -8.38 8.84 6.28
C ASP A 121 -8.92 8.13 5.01
N GLY A 122 -8.16 8.13 3.93
CA GLY A 122 -8.57 7.60 2.62
C GLY A 122 -9.19 6.21 2.65
N PHE A 123 -8.72 5.31 3.53
CA PHE A 123 -9.33 4.00 3.71
C PHE A 123 -10.76 4.06 4.27
N CYS A 124 -11.13 5.09 5.02
CA CYS A 124 -12.47 5.26 5.59
C CYS A 124 -13.53 5.56 4.52
N HIS A 125 -13.11 6.02 3.34
CA HIS A 125 -14.01 6.25 2.20
C HIS A 125 -14.36 4.97 1.43
N LEU A 126 -13.66 3.85 1.69
CA LEU A 126 -13.85 2.60 0.97
C LEU A 126 -15.02 1.80 1.52
N GLY A 127 -15.92 1.42 0.63
CA GLY A 127 -17.13 0.65 0.93
C GLY A 127 -16.88 -0.84 1.16
N VAL A 128 -17.97 -1.61 1.23
CA VAL A 128 -17.96 -3.07 1.34
C VAL A 128 -17.56 -3.72 0.01
N GLY A 129 -16.91 -4.86 0.07
CA GLY A 129 -16.44 -5.60 -1.12
C GLY A 129 -15.05 -5.13 -1.58
N LEU A 130 -14.70 -5.41 -2.84
CA LEU A 130 -13.44 -4.92 -3.42
C LEU A 130 -13.61 -3.46 -3.82
N SER A 131 -12.91 -2.57 -3.11
CA SER A 131 -13.01 -1.12 -3.30
C SER A 131 -11.62 -0.50 -3.36
N PHE A 132 -11.30 0.20 -4.45
CA PHE A 132 -10.03 0.86 -4.70
C PHE A 132 -10.10 2.34 -4.35
N LEU A 133 -9.13 2.85 -3.61
CA LEU A 133 -8.88 4.28 -3.43
C LEU A 133 -8.11 4.79 -4.66
N LEU A 134 -8.74 5.71 -5.38
CA LEU A 134 -8.19 6.24 -6.64
C LEU A 134 -7.60 7.62 -6.45
N PHE A 135 -6.48 7.85 -7.12
CA PHE A 135 -5.72 9.10 -7.14
C PHE A 135 -5.55 9.58 -8.57
N GLN A 136 -5.77 10.87 -8.80
CA GLN A 136 -5.46 11.50 -10.07
C GLN A 136 -3.96 11.83 -10.12
N VAL A 137 -3.27 11.44 -11.21
CA VAL A 137 -1.83 11.64 -11.37
C VAL A 137 -1.48 12.21 -12.74
N GLU A 138 -0.39 12.97 -12.81
CA GLU A 138 0.09 13.59 -14.07
C GLU A 138 0.73 12.57 -15.04
N GLN A 139 1.30 11.47 -14.51
CA GLN A 139 2.01 10.46 -15.29
C GLN A 139 1.40 9.07 -15.09
N PRO A 140 0.16 8.83 -15.53
CA PRO A 140 -0.56 7.60 -15.28
C PRO A 140 0.09 6.35 -15.91
N HIS A 141 0.88 6.50 -16.98
CA HIS A 141 1.61 5.39 -17.63
C HIS A 141 2.63 4.67 -16.70
N LEU A 142 3.01 5.29 -15.59
CA LEU A 142 3.91 4.68 -14.59
C LEU A 142 3.18 3.73 -13.63
N PHE A 143 1.86 3.74 -13.62
CA PHE A 143 1.02 3.08 -12.61
C PHE A 143 -0.05 2.20 -13.24
N ASP A 144 -0.78 1.48 -12.40
CA ASP A 144 -1.94 0.71 -12.81
C ASP A 144 -3.18 1.64 -12.83
N VAL A 145 -3.67 1.92 -14.03
CA VAL A 145 -4.77 2.85 -14.29
C VAL A 145 -6.12 2.15 -14.15
N VAL A 146 -7.06 2.78 -13.45
CA VAL A 146 -8.40 2.20 -13.20
C VAL A 146 -9.45 2.91 -14.05
N MET A 147 -10.14 2.12 -14.87
CA MET A 147 -11.30 2.56 -15.64
C MET A 147 -12.58 2.28 -14.86
N THR A 148 -13.38 3.30 -14.63
CA THR A 148 -14.68 3.17 -13.95
C THR A 148 -15.80 3.73 -14.84
N ASP A 149 -17.00 3.18 -14.70
CA ASP A 149 -18.21 3.83 -15.20
C ASP A 149 -18.59 5.06 -14.36
N GLU A 150 -19.68 5.74 -14.76
CA GLU A 150 -20.20 6.92 -14.04
C GLU A 150 -20.62 6.61 -12.59
N GLY A 151 -21.05 5.38 -12.32
CA GLY A 151 -21.43 4.89 -10.98
C GLY A 151 -20.22 4.51 -10.11
N GLY A 152 -19.00 4.55 -10.65
CA GLY A 152 -17.78 4.15 -9.96
C GLY A 152 -17.49 2.65 -9.98
N SER A 153 -18.22 1.84 -10.76
CA SER A 153 -17.90 0.42 -10.93
C SER A 153 -16.67 0.25 -11.80
N VAL A 154 -15.69 -0.53 -11.35
CA VAL A 154 -14.47 -0.81 -12.10
C VAL A 154 -14.78 -1.67 -13.31
N GLN A 155 -14.38 -1.19 -14.49
CA GLN A 155 -14.55 -1.88 -15.77
C GLN A 155 -13.27 -2.61 -16.18
N GLU A 156 -12.12 -1.97 -15.99
CA GLU A 156 -10.81 -2.47 -16.37
C GLU A 156 -9.72 -1.85 -15.48
N ILE A 157 -8.66 -2.60 -15.19
CA ILE A 157 -7.41 -2.07 -14.65
C ILE A 157 -6.32 -2.27 -15.70
N GLN A 158 -5.81 -1.17 -16.26
CA GLN A 158 -4.73 -1.17 -17.24
C GLN A 158 -3.40 -1.17 -16.50
N VAL A 159 -2.67 -2.28 -16.57
CA VAL A 159 -1.37 -2.43 -15.89
C VAL A 159 -0.30 -1.69 -16.68
N LYS A 160 0.20 -0.58 -16.13
CA LYS A 160 1.27 0.27 -16.69
C LYS A 160 1.14 0.47 -18.21
N PRO A 161 0.01 0.98 -18.69
CA PRO A 161 -0.25 1.09 -20.11
C PRO A 161 0.66 2.15 -20.75
N ARG A 162 1.12 1.91 -21.97
CA ARG A 162 1.86 2.94 -22.74
C ARG A 162 0.98 4.14 -23.07
N GLU A 163 -0.29 3.89 -23.36
CA GLU A 163 -1.32 4.89 -23.66
C GLU A 163 -2.47 4.71 -22.67
N PRO A 164 -2.41 5.38 -21.50
CA PRO A 164 -3.44 5.27 -20.49
C PRO A 164 -4.74 5.92 -20.95
N LYS A 165 -5.88 5.25 -20.72
CA LYS A 165 -7.22 5.76 -21.04
C LYS A 165 -7.82 6.63 -19.92
N SER A 166 -7.14 6.77 -18.79
CA SER A 166 -7.54 7.58 -17.64
C SER A 166 -6.29 8.06 -16.90
N ASP A 167 -6.44 9.10 -16.10
CA ASP A 167 -5.42 9.61 -15.17
C ASP A 167 -5.63 9.13 -13.72
N TRP A 168 -6.62 8.27 -13.49
CA TRP A 168 -6.93 7.71 -12.19
C TRP A 168 -6.23 6.37 -11.98
N ILE A 169 -5.38 6.30 -10.97
CA ILE A 169 -4.66 5.11 -10.55
C ILE A 169 -5.17 4.60 -9.20
N TRP A 170 -4.97 3.33 -8.90
CA TRP A 170 -5.18 2.85 -7.54
C TRP A 170 -3.91 3.02 -6.69
N GLY A 171 -4.06 3.44 -5.42
CA GLY A 171 -2.94 3.52 -4.46
C GLY A 171 -3.13 2.60 -3.26
N ALA A 172 -4.37 2.28 -2.95
CA ALA A 172 -4.75 1.38 -1.87
C ALA A 172 -6.11 0.74 -2.17
N PHE A 173 -6.46 -0.36 -1.50
CA PHE A 173 -7.76 -0.98 -1.64
C PHE A 173 -8.20 -1.71 -0.37
N LYS A 174 -9.50 -1.97 -0.30
CA LYS A 174 -10.16 -2.72 0.75
C LYS A 174 -10.93 -3.89 0.14
N LEU A 175 -10.93 -5.02 0.81
CA LEU A 175 -11.75 -6.19 0.48
C LEU A 175 -12.05 -6.98 1.75
N ASN A 176 -12.84 -8.04 1.66
CA ASN A 176 -12.99 -9.00 2.75
C ASN A 176 -12.21 -10.29 2.48
N GLY A 177 -12.02 -11.12 3.51
CA GLY A 177 -11.27 -12.36 3.42
C GLY A 177 -11.86 -13.36 2.41
N ARG A 178 -13.17 -13.33 2.16
CA ARG A 178 -13.82 -14.17 1.13
C ARG A 178 -13.33 -13.79 -0.27
N ILE A 179 -13.38 -12.50 -0.61
CA ILE A 179 -12.89 -12.01 -1.91
C ILE A 179 -11.38 -12.25 -2.04
N LEU A 180 -10.63 -12.09 -0.95
CA LEU A 180 -9.20 -12.42 -0.96
C LEU A 180 -8.95 -13.89 -1.28
N SER A 181 -9.75 -14.80 -0.71
CA SER A 181 -9.70 -16.24 -1.00
C SER A 181 -10.12 -16.56 -2.43
N ASP A 182 -11.21 -15.94 -2.92
CA ASP A 182 -11.68 -16.12 -4.30
C ASP A 182 -10.61 -15.69 -5.33
N LEU A 183 -9.94 -14.57 -5.07
CA LEU A 183 -8.82 -14.08 -5.90
C LEU A 183 -7.62 -15.04 -5.82
N HIS A 184 -7.32 -15.58 -4.64
CA HIS A 184 -6.24 -16.57 -4.47
C HIS A 184 -6.54 -17.85 -5.24
N GLU A 185 -7.75 -18.40 -5.15
CA GLU A 185 -8.16 -19.58 -5.91
C GLU A 185 -8.08 -19.33 -7.42
N LEU A 186 -8.56 -18.18 -7.87
CA LEU A 186 -8.45 -17.80 -9.28
C LEU A 186 -7.00 -17.71 -9.73
N TRP A 187 -6.10 -17.14 -8.93
CA TRP A 187 -4.69 -17.07 -9.22
C TRP A 187 -4.02 -18.45 -9.32
N LEU A 188 -4.42 -19.39 -8.45
CA LEU A 188 -3.97 -20.79 -8.53
C LEU A 188 -4.45 -21.49 -9.82
N ILE A 189 -5.74 -21.33 -10.18
CA ILE A 189 -6.32 -21.85 -11.42
C ILE A 189 -5.59 -21.30 -12.66
N ARG A 190 -5.15 -20.05 -12.60
CA ARG A 190 -4.38 -19.37 -13.64
C ARG A 190 -2.88 -19.68 -13.59
N SER A 191 -2.49 -20.75 -12.90
CA SER A 191 -1.10 -21.22 -12.77
C SER A 191 -0.15 -20.16 -12.15
N ARG A 192 -0.68 -19.27 -11.32
CA ARG A 192 0.08 -18.19 -10.63
C ARG A 192 0.79 -17.21 -11.59
N GLN A 193 0.29 -17.06 -12.82
CA GLN A 193 0.93 -16.22 -13.82
C GLN A 193 0.72 -14.71 -13.61
N ASP A 194 -0.28 -14.31 -12.80
CA ASP A 194 -0.55 -12.92 -12.57
C ASP A 194 0.39 -12.37 -11.48
N GLU A 195 1.32 -11.52 -11.87
CA GLU A 195 2.21 -10.81 -10.96
C GLU A 195 1.55 -9.54 -10.38
N TYR A 196 0.68 -8.92 -11.18
CA TYR A 196 -0.02 -7.66 -10.85
C TYR A 196 -1.47 -7.92 -10.43
N VAL A 197 -1.90 -7.17 -9.42
CA VAL A 197 -3.30 -7.23 -8.95
C VAL A 197 -4.29 -6.86 -10.06
N GLY A 198 -3.95 -5.89 -10.90
CA GLY A 198 -4.82 -5.45 -11.99
C GLY A 198 -5.18 -6.55 -12.97
N THR A 199 -4.21 -7.39 -13.39
CA THR A 199 -4.47 -8.50 -14.32
C THR A 199 -5.39 -9.56 -13.70
N LEU A 200 -5.16 -9.87 -12.42
CA LEU A 200 -5.97 -10.85 -11.70
C LEU A 200 -7.40 -10.32 -11.45
N VAL A 201 -7.53 -9.07 -11.06
CA VAL A 201 -8.84 -8.42 -10.84
C VAL A 201 -9.63 -8.37 -12.14
N ASN A 202 -9.03 -8.05 -13.28
CA ASN A 202 -9.69 -8.10 -14.58
C ASN A 202 -10.24 -9.50 -14.90
N ALA A 203 -9.45 -10.54 -14.63
CA ALA A 203 -9.91 -11.92 -14.81
C ALA A 203 -11.05 -12.30 -13.86
N TRP A 204 -11.07 -11.75 -12.64
CA TRP A 204 -12.13 -11.95 -11.67
C TRP A 204 -13.41 -11.19 -12.07
N LEU A 205 -13.29 -9.94 -12.54
CA LEU A 205 -14.41 -9.15 -13.09
C LEU A 205 -15.08 -9.88 -14.27
N ALA A 206 -14.30 -10.45 -15.19
CA ALA A 206 -14.80 -11.23 -16.32
C ALA A 206 -15.61 -12.48 -15.91
N ARG A 207 -15.47 -12.94 -14.67
CA ARG A 207 -16.25 -14.04 -14.07
C ARG A 207 -17.44 -13.57 -13.23
N GLY A 208 -17.81 -12.29 -13.32
CA GLY A 208 -18.94 -11.70 -12.60
C GLY A 208 -18.57 -11.12 -11.24
N GLY A 209 -17.29 -11.02 -10.90
CA GLY A 209 -16.78 -10.26 -9.77
C GLY A 209 -17.14 -8.77 -9.89
N ARG A 210 -17.19 -8.05 -8.78
CA ARG A 210 -17.53 -6.62 -8.76
C ARG A 210 -16.54 -5.85 -7.91
N ALA A 211 -15.99 -4.78 -8.49
CA ALA A 211 -15.11 -3.86 -7.80
C ALA A 211 -15.58 -2.41 -7.97
N ARG A 212 -15.28 -1.56 -7.01
CA ARG A 212 -15.61 -0.14 -7.02
C ARG A 212 -14.34 0.71 -6.96
N GLY A 213 -14.26 1.77 -7.74
CA GLY A 213 -13.27 2.82 -7.64
C GLY A 213 -13.84 4.04 -6.92
N VAL A 214 -13.13 4.53 -5.91
CA VAL A 214 -13.51 5.70 -5.11
C VAL A 214 -12.49 6.80 -5.35
N ARG A 215 -12.90 7.88 -6.04
CA ARG A 215 -12.07 9.04 -6.39
C ARG A 215 -11.96 10.00 -5.21
N ALA A 216 -11.38 9.53 -4.11
CA ALA A 216 -11.20 10.30 -2.88
C ALA A 216 -9.71 10.59 -2.57
N GLY A 217 -8.80 10.13 -3.40
CA GLY A 217 -7.38 10.43 -3.28
C GLY A 217 -7.04 11.84 -3.75
N GLU A 218 -6.22 12.56 -2.98
CA GLU A 218 -5.82 13.95 -3.28
C GLU A 218 -4.38 14.03 -3.81
N ALA A 219 -3.46 13.27 -3.23
CA ALA A 219 -2.06 13.23 -3.64
C ALA A 219 -1.48 11.84 -3.45
N TYR A 220 -0.61 11.42 -4.37
CA TYR A 220 0.04 10.11 -4.35
C TYR A 220 1.47 10.22 -4.85
N VAL A 221 2.43 9.70 -4.09
CA VAL A 221 3.86 9.69 -4.44
C VAL A 221 4.44 8.30 -4.21
N ASP A 222 5.03 7.71 -5.27
CA ASP A 222 5.86 6.48 -5.20
C ASP A 222 7.28 6.88 -4.78
N VAL A 223 7.70 6.46 -3.58
CA VAL A 223 9.04 6.73 -3.01
C VAL A 223 10.09 5.75 -3.54
N GLY A 224 9.70 4.77 -4.33
CA GLY A 224 10.58 3.74 -4.89
C GLY A 224 11.60 4.25 -5.92
N THR A 225 11.72 5.56 -6.15
CA THR A 225 12.73 6.22 -6.98
C THR A 225 13.32 7.43 -6.25
N LEU A 226 14.54 7.86 -6.63
CA LEU A 226 15.15 9.06 -6.03
C LEU A 226 14.33 10.32 -6.28
N HIS A 227 13.68 10.43 -7.45
CA HIS A 227 12.79 11.54 -7.77
C HIS A 227 11.54 11.53 -6.86
N GLY A 228 10.87 10.39 -6.74
CA GLY A 228 9.73 10.23 -5.86
C GLY A 228 10.07 10.43 -4.38
N TYR A 229 11.25 9.98 -3.95
CA TYR A 229 11.75 10.26 -2.59
C TYR A 229 11.85 11.76 -2.29
N ARG A 230 12.45 12.54 -3.20
CA ARG A 230 12.54 14.01 -3.06
C ARG A 230 11.16 14.68 -3.08
N HIS A 231 10.28 14.23 -3.97
CA HIS A 231 8.91 14.73 -4.07
C HIS A 231 8.11 14.46 -2.78
N ALA A 232 8.24 13.26 -2.20
CA ALA A 232 7.58 12.94 -0.93
C ALA A 232 8.02 13.85 0.22
N ILE A 233 9.32 14.17 0.31
CA ILE A 233 9.83 15.12 1.32
C ILE A 233 9.18 16.50 1.13
N GLN A 234 9.10 17.01 -0.10
CA GLN A 234 8.47 18.30 -0.40
C GLN A 234 6.97 18.30 -0.09
N LEU A 235 6.26 17.24 -0.48
CA LEU A 235 4.83 17.08 -0.19
C LEU A 235 4.56 17.08 1.31
N LEU A 236 5.35 16.32 2.08
CA LEU A 236 5.18 16.25 3.53
C LEU A 236 5.51 17.58 4.20
N ALA A 237 6.57 18.26 3.79
CA ALA A 237 6.91 19.57 4.31
C ALA A 237 5.80 20.62 4.08
N SER A 238 5.06 20.52 2.98
CA SER A 238 3.95 21.43 2.66
C SER A 238 2.65 21.11 3.40
N ARG A 239 2.40 19.82 3.70
CA ARG A 239 1.14 19.35 4.32
C ARG A 239 1.25 19.07 5.82
N MET A 240 2.43 18.78 6.30
CA MET A 240 2.75 18.52 7.69
C MET A 240 3.95 19.40 8.08
N PRO A 241 3.76 20.71 8.26
CA PRO A 241 4.85 21.56 8.69
C PRO A 241 5.40 21.02 10.01
N PRO A 242 6.74 21.05 10.22
CA PRO A 242 7.32 20.60 11.47
C PRO A 242 6.60 21.29 12.63
N THR A 243 6.15 20.51 13.59
CA THR A 243 5.67 21.04 14.88
C THR A 243 6.79 21.91 15.40
N ALA A 244 6.49 23.20 15.66
CA ALA A 244 7.49 24.17 16.09
C ALA A 244 8.37 23.53 17.18
N ALA A 245 9.65 23.30 16.83
CA ALA A 245 10.61 22.86 17.82
C ALA A 245 10.62 23.91 18.94
N PRO A 246 10.59 23.53 20.21
CA PRO A 246 10.97 24.45 21.26
C PRO A 246 12.38 24.93 20.92
N ASP A 247 12.60 26.21 20.92
CA ASP A 247 13.82 26.93 20.51
C ASP A 247 15.08 26.10 20.79
N ALA A 248 15.76 25.72 19.70
CA ALA A 248 17.04 25.02 19.81
C ALA A 248 18.00 25.91 20.57
N ILE A 249 18.26 25.59 21.83
CA ILE A 249 19.39 26.12 22.57
C ILE A 249 20.64 25.60 21.88
N ILE A 250 21.21 26.46 21.01
CA ILE A 250 22.54 26.26 20.44
C ILE A 250 23.51 26.44 21.60
N HIS A 251 24.14 25.36 22.02
CA HIS A 251 25.33 25.36 22.86
C HIS A 251 26.56 24.93 22.06
#